data_8cc58f9099b69691ebefcc127ccb17ff
#
_entry.id   8cc58f9099b69691ebefcc127ccb17ff
#
_cell.length_a   1.000
_cell.length_b   1.000
_cell.length_c   1.000
_cell.angle_alpha   90.00
_cell.angle_beta   90.00
_cell.angle_gamma   90.00
#
_symmetry.space_group_name_H-M   'P 1'
#
loop_
_entity.id
_entity.type
_entity.pdbx_description
1 polymer ?
#
loop_
_entity_poly.entity_id
_entity_poly.type
_entity_poly.pdbx_seq_one_letter_code
_entity_poly.pdbx_strand_id
1 'polypeptide(L)'
;MRAPVSDLPVLFEQASLRVGEVTILDRLDLRLAAGAPTILLGPNGSGKTSLLRLAMGLVAPSGGRISWGGRAEPGERLAMVFQRPVMLRRTAAANVAYALPGRDDARVAQLLDRVGLAHVAGRPARKLSGGEQQRLALARALARDPEILFLDEPTASLDPAATKAVEDIVAAVAASGVKIVMATHDIGQARRLAGDIVFLARGRLIERAAAATFFTAPATSEAAAFLRGDLVL
;
A
#
# COMPACT_ATOMS: atom_id res chain seq x y z
N MET A 1 11.00 9.58 -27.19
CA MET A 1 10.33 8.55 -26.37
C MET A 1 8.97 9.10 -25.96
N ARG A 2 7.86 8.38 -26.18
CA ARG A 2 6.56 8.74 -25.58
C ARG A 2 6.65 8.54 -24.08
N ALA A 3 6.14 9.51 -23.29
CA ALA A 3 5.99 9.33 -21.84
C ALA A 3 5.21 8.04 -21.55
N PRO A 4 5.61 7.25 -20.55
CA PRO A 4 4.84 6.05 -20.19
C PRO A 4 3.41 6.46 -19.82
N VAL A 5 2.45 5.65 -20.30
CA VAL A 5 1.03 5.88 -20.00
C VAL A 5 0.81 5.68 -18.50
N SER A 6 0.16 6.65 -17.86
CA SER A 6 -0.12 6.61 -16.43
C SER A 6 -1.18 5.55 -16.10
N ASP A 7 -1.02 4.87 -14.96
CA ASP A 7 -2.03 4.00 -14.35
C ASP A 7 -3.05 4.78 -13.51
N LEU A 8 -2.81 6.05 -13.28
CA LEU A 8 -3.72 6.92 -12.52
C LEU A 8 -4.69 7.67 -13.44
N PRO A 9 -5.92 7.89 -13.00
CA PRO A 9 -6.50 7.36 -11.77
C PRO A 9 -6.86 5.87 -11.88
N VAL A 10 -6.78 5.13 -10.75
CA VAL A 10 -7.44 3.82 -10.64
C VAL A 10 -8.88 4.08 -10.25
N LEU A 11 -9.82 3.61 -11.08
CA LEU A 11 -11.25 3.78 -10.87
C LEU A 11 -11.91 2.44 -10.58
N PHE A 12 -12.70 2.41 -9.52
CA PHE A 12 -13.61 1.33 -9.17
C PHE A 12 -15.02 1.81 -9.46
N GLU A 13 -15.78 1.06 -10.25
CA GLU A 13 -17.15 1.39 -10.63
C GLU A 13 -18.04 0.20 -10.27
N GLN A 14 -18.78 0.33 -9.16
CA GLN A 14 -19.62 -0.72 -8.57
C GLN A 14 -18.85 -2.04 -8.38
N ALA A 15 -17.53 -1.95 -8.09
CA ALA A 15 -16.65 -3.11 -8.04
C ALA A 15 -16.95 -3.97 -6.81
N SER A 16 -17.19 -5.24 -7.04
CA SER A 16 -17.48 -6.23 -6.00
C SER A 16 -16.50 -7.38 -6.05
N LEU A 17 -16.23 -8.00 -4.91
CA LEU A 17 -15.44 -9.21 -4.81
C LEU A 17 -16.18 -10.25 -3.97
N ARG A 18 -16.40 -11.43 -4.53
CA ARG A 18 -17.00 -12.59 -3.86
C ARG A 18 -16.03 -13.76 -3.90
N VAL A 19 -16.00 -14.53 -2.83
CA VAL A 19 -15.26 -15.79 -2.73
C VAL A 19 -16.25 -16.86 -2.26
N GLY A 20 -16.62 -17.76 -3.17
CA GLY A 20 -17.76 -18.64 -2.96
C GLY A 20 -19.05 -17.83 -2.74
N GLU A 21 -19.74 -18.09 -1.64
CA GLU A 21 -20.96 -17.35 -1.26
C GLU A 21 -20.68 -16.06 -0.45
N VAL A 22 -19.44 -15.86 -0.02
CA VAL A 22 -19.08 -14.73 0.83
C VAL A 22 -18.76 -13.49 0.00
N THR A 23 -19.47 -12.39 0.24
CA THR A 23 -19.15 -11.08 -0.31
C THR A 23 -18.08 -10.42 0.54
N ILE A 24 -16.88 -10.23 -0.03
CA ILE A 24 -15.74 -9.59 0.62
C ILE A 24 -15.79 -8.07 0.43
N LEU A 25 -16.17 -7.63 -0.77
CA LEU A 25 -16.35 -6.22 -1.12
C LEU A 25 -17.66 -6.08 -1.90
N ASP A 26 -18.47 -5.08 -1.55
CA ASP A 26 -19.81 -4.88 -2.09
C ASP A 26 -19.93 -3.52 -2.79
N ARG A 27 -19.97 -3.54 -4.12
CA ARG A 27 -20.28 -2.40 -5.02
C ARG A 27 -19.54 -1.11 -4.67
N LEU A 28 -18.21 -1.20 -4.62
CA LEU A 28 -17.36 -0.05 -4.33
C LEU A 28 -17.28 0.91 -5.51
N ASP A 29 -17.52 2.19 -5.24
CA ASP A 29 -17.17 3.30 -6.11
C ASP A 29 -16.01 4.07 -5.47
N LEU A 30 -14.83 4.02 -6.11
CA LEU A 30 -13.63 4.64 -5.57
C LEU A 30 -12.74 5.16 -6.72
N ARG A 31 -12.18 6.33 -6.50
CA ARG A 31 -11.17 6.91 -7.40
C ARG A 31 -9.87 7.11 -6.61
N LEU A 32 -8.82 6.41 -7.00
CA LEU A 32 -7.46 6.64 -6.51
C LEU A 32 -6.72 7.51 -7.52
N ALA A 33 -6.47 8.77 -7.18
CA ALA A 33 -5.82 9.75 -8.05
C ALA A 33 -4.37 10.01 -7.59
N ALA A 34 -3.57 10.65 -8.44
CA ALA A 34 -2.26 11.17 -8.06
C ALA A 34 -2.34 12.13 -6.88
N GLY A 35 -1.21 12.39 -6.24
CA GLY A 35 -1.10 13.32 -5.12
C GLY A 35 -0.86 12.62 -3.78
N ALA A 36 -1.33 13.24 -2.69
CA ALA A 36 -1.08 12.79 -1.31
C ALA A 36 -1.46 11.33 -1.03
N PRO A 37 -0.86 10.69 -0.02
CA PRO A 37 -1.17 9.31 0.34
C PRO A 37 -2.65 9.09 0.66
N THR A 38 -3.23 8.02 0.11
CA THR A 38 -4.55 7.53 0.46
C THR A 38 -4.42 6.38 1.46
N ILE A 39 -5.04 6.51 2.62
CA ILE A 39 -5.03 5.47 3.64
C ILE A 39 -6.39 4.74 3.66
N LEU A 40 -6.34 3.43 3.43
CA LEU A 40 -7.46 2.54 3.64
C LEU A 40 -7.52 2.20 5.14
N LEU A 41 -8.45 2.79 5.85
CA LEU A 41 -8.60 2.65 7.29
C LEU A 41 -9.83 1.79 7.60
N GLY A 42 -9.79 1.00 8.66
CA GLY A 42 -10.94 0.18 9.10
C GLY A 42 -10.52 -1.03 9.91
N PRO A 43 -11.48 -1.69 10.56
CA PRO A 43 -11.20 -2.87 11.39
C PRO A 43 -10.65 -4.04 10.58
N ASN A 44 -10.13 -5.04 11.29
CA ASN A 44 -9.70 -6.29 10.65
C ASN A 44 -10.90 -6.96 9.97
N GLY A 45 -10.69 -7.56 8.80
CA GLY A 45 -11.76 -8.17 8.02
C GLY A 45 -12.64 -7.20 7.22
N SER A 46 -12.39 -5.88 7.25
CA SER A 46 -13.20 -4.91 6.51
C SER A 46 -12.99 -4.92 4.97
N GLY A 47 -12.02 -5.70 4.46
CA GLY A 47 -11.77 -5.83 3.02
C GLY A 47 -10.58 -5.02 2.50
N LYS A 48 -9.78 -4.34 3.35
CA LYS A 48 -8.64 -3.49 2.94
C LYS A 48 -7.63 -4.20 2.03
N THR A 49 -7.13 -5.37 2.46
CA THR A 49 -6.21 -6.20 1.66
C THR A 49 -6.82 -6.60 0.32
N SER A 50 -8.11 -6.94 0.31
CA SER A 50 -8.82 -7.34 -0.91
C SER A 50 -8.97 -6.17 -1.87
N LEU A 51 -9.23 -4.96 -1.36
CA LEU A 51 -9.26 -3.75 -2.18
C LEU A 51 -7.89 -3.45 -2.78
N LEU A 52 -6.79 -3.57 -1.99
CA LEU A 52 -5.44 -3.42 -2.54
C LEU A 52 -5.13 -4.44 -3.63
N ARG A 53 -5.53 -5.70 -3.47
CA ARG A 53 -5.34 -6.75 -4.49
C ARG A 53 -6.12 -6.48 -5.76
N LEU A 54 -7.34 -5.98 -5.66
CA LEU A 54 -8.13 -5.51 -6.80
C LEU A 54 -7.45 -4.32 -7.50
N ALA A 55 -7.01 -3.31 -6.72
CA ALA A 55 -6.33 -2.12 -7.24
C ALA A 55 -5.01 -2.45 -7.96
N MET A 56 -4.30 -3.49 -7.48
CA MET A 56 -3.06 -3.99 -8.08
C MET A 56 -3.33 -4.87 -9.32
N GLY A 57 -4.58 -5.29 -9.57
CA GLY A 57 -4.92 -6.24 -10.63
C GLY A 57 -4.55 -7.69 -10.32
N LEU A 58 -4.25 -8.02 -9.06
CA LEU A 58 -3.92 -9.39 -8.64
C LEU A 58 -5.14 -10.31 -8.59
N VAL A 59 -6.32 -9.73 -8.50
CA VAL A 59 -7.61 -10.43 -8.47
C VAL A 59 -8.57 -9.63 -9.34
N ALA A 60 -9.36 -10.32 -10.15
CA ALA A 60 -10.42 -9.70 -10.93
C ALA A 60 -11.67 -9.45 -10.05
N PRO A 61 -12.43 -8.35 -10.27
CA PRO A 61 -13.69 -8.15 -9.58
C PRO A 61 -14.71 -9.20 -10.02
N SER A 62 -15.58 -9.61 -9.09
CA SER A 62 -16.71 -10.52 -9.38
C SER A 62 -17.92 -9.80 -9.96
N GLY A 63 -17.95 -8.47 -9.92
CA GLY A 63 -18.97 -7.59 -10.48
C GLY A 63 -18.47 -6.17 -10.55
N GLY A 64 -19.08 -5.34 -11.37
CA GLY A 64 -18.59 -4.00 -11.67
C GLY A 64 -17.32 -4.04 -12.52
N ARG A 65 -16.54 -2.94 -12.48
CA ARG A 65 -15.26 -2.87 -13.21
C ARG A 65 -14.22 -2.05 -12.49
N ILE A 66 -12.94 -2.28 -12.87
CA ILE A 66 -11.81 -1.47 -12.43
C ILE A 66 -11.06 -1.02 -13.69
N SER A 67 -10.55 0.20 -13.69
CA SER A 67 -9.71 0.70 -14.77
C SER A 67 -8.51 1.48 -14.23
N TRP A 68 -7.42 1.47 -15.00
CA TRP A 68 -6.14 2.10 -14.68
C TRP A 68 -5.79 3.11 -15.78
N GLY A 69 -5.89 4.41 -15.46
CA GLY A 69 -5.68 5.46 -16.48
C GLY A 69 -6.60 5.30 -17.69
N GLY A 70 -7.82 4.79 -17.49
CA GLY A 70 -8.81 4.49 -18.56
C GLY A 70 -8.61 3.15 -19.26
N ARG A 71 -7.61 2.33 -18.89
CA ARG A 71 -7.37 0.98 -19.44
C ARG A 71 -8.05 -0.08 -18.61
N ALA A 72 -8.40 -1.21 -19.25
CA ALA A 72 -9.01 -2.37 -18.58
C ALA A 72 -8.01 -3.19 -17.75
N GLU A 73 -6.71 -3.04 -18.00
CA GLU A 73 -5.66 -3.78 -17.31
C GLU A 73 -4.61 -2.82 -16.72
N PRO A 74 -4.01 -3.18 -15.57
CA PRO A 74 -2.95 -2.41 -14.96
C PRO A 74 -1.69 -2.42 -15.82
N GLY A 75 -0.90 -1.36 -15.74
CA GLY A 75 0.43 -1.32 -16.32
C GLY A 75 1.50 -1.95 -15.41
N GLU A 76 2.76 -1.81 -15.83
CA GLU A 76 3.89 -2.41 -15.14
C GLU A 76 4.44 -1.56 -13.98
N ARG A 77 3.91 -0.33 -13.80
CA ARG A 77 4.41 0.63 -12.80
C ARG A 77 3.63 0.60 -11.49
N LEU A 78 3.04 -0.54 -11.18
CA LEU A 78 2.42 -0.82 -9.89
C LEU A 78 3.35 -1.70 -9.06
N ALA A 79 3.48 -1.40 -7.78
CA ALA A 79 4.21 -2.23 -6.83
C ALA A 79 3.41 -2.45 -5.55
N MET A 80 3.61 -3.59 -4.91
CA MET A 80 2.94 -3.90 -3.64
C MET A 80 3.93 -4.48 -2.63
N VAL A 81 3.81 -4.01 -1.39
CA VAL A 81 4.47 -4.59 -0.24
C VAL A 81 3.40 -5.21 0.66
N PHE A 82 3.53 -6.51 0.89
CA PHE A 82 2.60 -7.28 1.71
C PHE A 82 2.95 -7.16 3.19
N GLN A 83 2.00 -7.41 4.06
CA GLN A 83 2.15 -7.41 5.52
C GLN A 83 3.30 -8.34 5.98
N ARG A 84 3.45 -9.49 5.33
CA ARG A 84 4.56 -10.43 5.57
C ARG A 84 5.35 -10.62 4.28
N PRO A 85 6.44 -9.87 4.09
CA PRO A 85 7.21 -9.95 2.87
C PRO A 85 7.99 -11.25 2.76
N VAL A 86 7.94 -11.89 1.60
CA VAL A 86 8.73 -13.10 1.32
C VAL A 86 10.14 -12.70 0.89
N MET A 87 11.16 -13.24 1.60
CA MET A 87 12.57 -13.04 1.28
C MET A 87 13.12 -14.21 0.46
N LEU A 88 13.77 -13.89 -0.65
CA LEU A 88 14.53 -14.88 -1.41
C LEU A 88 15.71 -15.40 -0.57
N ARG A 89 16.12 -16.65 -0.82
CA ARG A 89 17.30 -17.26 -0.16
C ARG A 89 18.61 -16.71 -0.73
N ARG A 90 18.78 -15.40 -0.64
CA ARG A 90 19.90 -14.61 -1.18
C ARG A 90 20.25 -13.50 -0.20
N THR A 91 21.32 -12.76 -0.47
CA THR A 91 21.69 -11.56 0.28
C THR A 91 20.66 -10.45 0.12
N ALA A 92 20.71 -9.42 0.96
CA ALA A 92 19.87 -8.23 0.83
C ALA A 92 20.06 -7.57 -0.54
N ALA A 93 21.31 -7.35 -0.98
CA ALA A 93 21.62 -6.79 -2.29
C ALA A 93 21.06 -7.64 -3.44
N ALA A 94 21.22 -8.97 -3.37
CA ALA A 94 20.71 -9.86 -4.40
C ALA A 94 19.16 -9.96 -4.41
N ASN A 95 18.48 -9.65 -3.30
CA ASN A 95 17.02 -9.49 -3.28
C ASN A 95 16.57 -8.24 -4.04
N VAL A 96 17.28 -7.13 -3.91
CA VAL A 96 16.99 -5.89 -4.66
C VAL A 96 17.32 -6.07 -6.14
N ALA A 97 18.51 -6.62 -6.44
CA ALA A 97 18.95 -6.87 -7.82
C ALA A 97 17.96 -7.74 -8.62
N TYR A 98 17.31 -8.71 -7.96
CA TYR A 98 16.30 -9.57 -8.58
C TYR A 98 15.06 -8.79 -9.08
N ALA A 99 14.75 -7.67 -8.46
CA ALA A 99 13.58 -6.85 -8.83
C ALA A 99 13.89 -5.85 -9.97
N LEU A 100 15.14 -5.59 -10.24
CA LEU A 100 15.55 -4.71 -11.34
C LEU A 100 15.33 -5.38 -12.72
N PRO A 101 15.00 -4.61 -13.76
CA PRO A 101 14.84 -5.14 -15.12
C PRO A 101 16.17 -5.58 -15.76
N GLY A 102 17.30 -5.24 -15.14
CA GLY A 102 18.66 -5.58 -15.60
C GLY A 102 19.67 -5.47 -14.48
N ARG A 103 20.94 -5.81 -14.76
CA ARG A 103 22.02 -5.68 -13.79
C ARG A 103 22.43 -4.21 -13.62
N ASP A 104 22.26 -3.68 -12.44
CA ASP A 104 22.66 -2.32 -12.05
C ASP A 104 23.06 -2.31 -10.57
N ASP A 105 24.34 -2.57 -10.31
CA ASP A 105 24.88 -2.67 -8.95
C ASP A 105 24.86 -1.29 -8.24
N ALA A 106 24.97 -0.17 -8.99
CA ALA A 106 24.88 1.18 -8.45
C ALA A 106 23.45 1.48 -8.00
N ARG A 107 22.45 1.09 -8.78
CA ARG A 107 21.03 1.23 -8.41
C ARG A 107 20.68 0.37 -7.19
N VAL A 108 21.23 -0.83 -7.10
CA VAL A 108 21.07 -1.68 -5.90
C VAL A 108 21.60 -0.98 -4.65
N ALA A 109 22.83 -0.44 -4.72
CA ALA A 109 23.42 0.29 -3.59
C ALA A 109 22.60 1.52 -3.20
N GLN A 110 22.13 2.31 -4.16
CA GLN A 110 21.27 3.47 -3.94
C GLN A 110 19.94 3.10 -3.25
N LEU A 111 19.30 2.01 -3.69
CA LEU A 111 18.04 1.57 -3.12
C LEU A 111 18.21 1.05 -1.69
N LEU A 112 19.30 0.33 -1.41
CA LEU A 112 19.62 -0.12 -0.05
C LEU A 112 19.95 1.05 0.87
N ASP A 113 20.68 2.05 0.39
CA ASP A 113 20.95 3.27 1.14
C ASP A 113 19.67 4.03 1.46
N ARG A 114 18.79 4.20 0.47
CA ARG A 114 17.48 4.88 0.63
C ARG A 114 16.61 4.27 1.72
N VAL A 115 16.75 2.97 1.98
CA VAL A 115 16.00 2.28 3.05
C VAL A 115 16.85 1.99 4.30
N GLY A 116 18.09 2.54 4.38
CA GLY A 116 18.99 2.40 5.52
C GLY A 116 19.53 0.98 5.70
N LEU A 117 19.75 0.22 4.63
CA LEU A 117 20.23 -1.16 4.66
C LEU A 117 21.59 -1.36 3.96
N ALA A 118 22.31 -0.30 3.61
CA ALA A 118 23.61 -0.39 2.95
C ALA A 118 24.60 -1.24 3.76
N HIS A 119 24.61 -1.09 5.09
CA HIS A 119 25.51 -1.80 6.02
C HIS A 119 25.26 -3.31 6.11
N VAL A 120 24.11 -3.80 5.65
CA VAL A 120 23.74 -5.23 5.65
C VAL A 120 23.55 -5.81 4.25
N ALA A 121 24.02 -5.13 3.20
CA ALA A 121 23.86 -5.52 1.80
C ALA A 121 24.26 -6.98 1.52
N GLY A 122 25.36 -7.47 2.14
CA GLY A 122 25.88 -8.83 2.00
C GLY A 122 25.21 -9.86 2.92
N ARG A 123 24.37 -9.45 3.88
CA ARG A 123 23.74 -10.40 4.81
C ARG A 123 22.63 -11.21 4.13
N PRO A 124 22.45 -12.49 4.47
CA PRO A 124 21.30 -13.29 4.02
C PRO A 124 19.98 -12.60 4.43
N ALA A 125 19.12 -12.29 3.46
CA ALA A 125 17.89 -11.52 3.68
C ALA A 125 16.97 -12.15 4.74
N ARG A 126 16.93 -13.48 4.84
CA ARG A 126 16.14 -14.21 5.84
C ARG A 126 16.66 -14.10 7.27
N LYS A 127 17.91 -13.61 7.45
CA LYS A 127 18.52 -13.37 8.77
C LYS A 127 18.41 -11.92 9.24
N LEU A 128 17.75 -11.08 8.45
CA LEU A 128 17.42 -9.71 8.81
C LEU A 128 16.27 -9.70 9.83
N SER A 129 16.24 -8.69 10.70
CA SER A 129 15.11 -8.45 11.60
C SER A 129 13.81 -8.17 10.82
N GLY A 130 12.65 -8.24 11.46
CA GLY A 130 11.37 -7.97 10.81
C GLY A 130 11.32 -6.60 10.16
N GLY A 131 11.79 -5.56 10.86
CA GLY A 131 11.86 -4.20 10.32
C GLY A 131 12.84 -4.06 9.16
N GLU A 132 14.01 -4.73 9.22
CA GLU A 132 14.95 -4.76 8.09
C GLU A 132 14.36 -5.49 6.88
N GLN A 133 13.64 -6.61 7.09
CA GLN A 133 12.96 -7.32 6.00
C GLN A 133 11.87 -6.47 5.36
N GLN A 134 11.11 -5.71 6.16
CA GLN A 134 10.09 -4.80 5.65
C GLN A 134 10.72 -3.66 4.82
N ARG A 135 11.79 -3.06 5.31
CA ARG A 135 12.54 -2.05 4.55
C ARG A 135 13.18 -2.62 3.27
N LEU A 136 13.65 -3.86 3.30
CA LEU A 136 14.15 -4.55 2.12
C LEU A 136 13.03 -4.80 1.10
N ALA A 137 11.81 -5.13 1.55
CA ALA A 137 10.65 -5.27 0.67
C ALA A 137 10.29 -3.94 0.00
N LEU A 138 10.38 -2.81 0.72
CA LEU A 138 10.23 -1.48 0.14
C LEU A 138 11.31 -1.20 -0.92
N ALA A 139 12.58 -1.49 -0.66
CA ALA A 139 13.65 -1.34 -1.65
C ALA A 139 13.37 -2.15 -2.93
N ARG A 140 12.89 -3.40 -2.79
CA ARG A 140 12.48 -4.24 -3.93
C ARG A 140 11.30 -3.67 -4.71
N ALA A 141 10.31 -3.14 -4.02
CA ALA A 141 9.15 -2.51 -4.66
C ALA A 141 9.57 -1.26 -5.45
N LEU A 142 10.48 -0.45 -4.89
CA LEU A 142 11.00 0.76 -5.52
C LEU A 142 11.97 0.48 -6.68
N ALA A 143 12.52 -0.74 -6.80
CA ALA A 143 13.44 -1.12 -7.87
C ALA A 143 12.83 -1.03 -9.28
N ARG A 144 11.51 -1.05 -9.39
CA ARG A 144 10.77 -0.95 -10.66
C ARG A 144 10.25 0.45 -10.96
N ASP A 145 10.68 1.46 -10.22
CA ASP A 145 10.24 2.86 -10.34
C ASP A 145 8.70 3.00 -10.45
N PRO A 146 7.96 2.51 -9.44
CA PRO A 146 6.51 2.46 -9.50
C PRO A 146 5.90 3.86 -9.51
N GLU A 147 4.78 4.00 -10.22
CA GLU A 147 3.91 5.17 -10.15
C GLU A 147 2.97 5.09 -8.93
N ILE A 148 2.56 3.86 -8.58
CA ILE A 148 1.72 3.59 -7.42
C ILE A 148 2.37 2.51 -6.57
N LEU A 149 2.51 2.78 -5.27
CA LEU A 149 2.98 1.83 -4.27
C LEU A 149 1.84 1.49 -3.31
N PHE A 150 1.40 0.23 -3.37
CA PHE A 150 0.42 -0.34 -2.46
C PHE A 150 1.12 -0.95 -1.25
N LEU A 151 0.63 -0.65 -0.04
CA LEU A 151 1.19 -1.12 1.23
C LEU A 151 0.09 -1.78 2.06
N ASP A 152 0.24 -3.07 2.34
CA ASP A 152 -0.74 -3.83 3.14
C ASP A 152 -0.19 -4.00 4.56
N GLU A 153 -0.66 -3.18 5.49
CA GLU A 153 -0.29 -3.16 6.91
C GLU A 153 1.24 -3.27 7.14
N PRO A 154 2.07 -2.39 6.54
CA PRO A 154 3.51 -2.60 6.46
C PRO A 154 4.25 -2.57 7.80
N THR A 155 3.58 -2.22 8.89
CA THR A 155 4.19 -2.05 10.22
C THR A 155 3.51 -2.87 11.32
N ALA A 156 2.51 -3.70 10.98
CA ALA A 156 1.64 -4.39 11.94
C ALA A 156 2.36 -5.31 12.97
N SER A 157 3.61 -5.70 12.70
CA SER A 157 4.38 -6.59 13.59
C SER A 157 5.75 -6.00 13.96
N LEU A 158 5.90 -4.67 13.86
CA LEU A 158 7.15 -3.98 14.10
C LEU A 158 7.14 -3.26 15.45
N ASP A 159 8.31 -3.13 16.05
CA ASP A 159 8.51 -2.24 17.19
C ASP A 159 8.37 -0.75 16.77
N PRO A 160 8.23 0.18 17.74
CA PRO A 160 8.03 1.60 17.43
C PRO A 160 9.17 2.23 16.61
N ALA A 161 10.42 1.83 16.82
CA ALA A 161 11.56 2.38 16.09
C ALA A 161 11.58 1.90 14.63
N ALA A 162 11.32 0.61 14.41
CA ALA A 162 11.20 0.04 13.07
C ALA A 162 9.96 0.59 12.33
N THR A 163 8.84 0.80 13.03
CA THR A 163 7.64 1.46 12.50
C THR A 163 7.97 2.86 11.99
N LYS A 164 8.62 3.68 12.84
CA LYS A 164 9.04 5.04 12.45
C LYS A 164 9.93 5.04 11.22
N ALA A 165 10.93 4.14 11.16
CA ALA A 165 11.82 4.04 10.01
C ALA A 165 11.07 3.68 8.71
N VAL A 166 10.07 2.80 8.75
CA VAL A 166 9.22 2.47 7.60
C VAL A 166 8.35 3.66 7.20
N GLU A 167 7.73 4.35 8.17
CA GLU A 167 6.91 5.54 7.91
C GLU A 167 7.72 6.68 7.26
N ASP A 168 8.96 6.90 7.69
CA ASP A 168 9.84 7.92 7.12
C ASP A 168 10.19 7.61 5.65
N ILE A 169 10.44 6.33 5.34
CA ILE A 169 10.65 5.88 3.96
C ILE A 169 9.39 6.11 3.12
N VAL A 170 8.21 5.74 3.63
CA VAL A 170 6.93 5.91 2.93
C VAL A 170 6.66 7.40 2.67
N ALA A 171 6.89 8.28 3.66
CA ALA A 171 6.74 9.71 3.50
C ALA A 171 7.71 10.29 2.44
N ALA A 172 8.98 9.86 2.45
CA ALA A 172 9.97 10.28 1.45
C ALA A 172 9.61 9.79 0.03
N VAL A 173 9.06 8.59 -0.09
CA VAL A 173 8.56 8.04 -1.38
C VAL A 173 7.36 8.84 -1.88
N ALA A 174 6.40 9.16 -1.00
CA ALA A 174 5.27 10.02 -1.35
C ALA A 174 5.73 11.41 -1.82
N ALA A 175 6.68 12.01 -1.11
CA ALA A 175 7.26 13.33 -1.46
C ALA A 175 7.99 13.31 -2.82
N SER A 176 8.48 12.14 -3.27
CA SER A 176 9.07 11.98 -4.61
C SER A 176 8.04 11.84 -5.74
N GLY A 177 6.74 11.95 -5.46
CA GLY A 177 5.65 11.93 -6.45
C GLY A 177 5.04 10.54 -6.69
N VAL A 178 5.48 9.49 -5.99
CA VAL A 178 4.86 8.16 -6.06
C VAL A 178 3.54 8.20 -5.30
N LYS A 179 2.45 7.75 -5.93
CA LYS A 179 1.17 7.60 -5.24
C LYS A 179 1.25 6.47 -4.23
N ILE A 180 1.00 6.77 -2.96
CA ILE A 180 0.90 5.78 -1.90
C ILE A 180 -0.58 5.43 -1.66
N VAL A 181 -0.88 4.13 -1.61
CA VAL A 181 -2.17 3.60 -1.13
C VAL A 181 -1.85 2.57 -0.06
N MET A 182 -2.15 2.87 1.20
CA MET A 182 -1.76 2.04 2.34
C MET A 182 -2.97 1.59 3.14
N ALA A 183 -3.06 0.29 3.41
CA ALA A 183 -4.02 -0.27 4.36
C ALA A 183 -3.40 -0.28 5.76
N THR A 184 -4.18 0.15 6.75
CA THR A 184 -3.84 0.03 8.16
C THR A 184 -5.10 0.04 9.02
N HIS A 185 -5.01 -0.49 10.23
CA HIS A 185 -6.00 -0.31 11.30
C HIS A 185 -5.48 0.62 12.41
N ASP A 186 -4.23 1.08 12.31
CA ASP A 186 -3.61 2.00 13.27
C ASP A 186 -4.01 3.46 12.95
N ILE A 187 -4.85 4.04 13.82
CA ILE A 187 -5.32 5.42 13.73
C ILE A 187 -4.15 6.42 13.83
N GLY A 188 -3.15 6.13 14.69
CA GLY A 188 -2.00 6.99 14.88
C GLY A 188 -1.14 7.06 13.61
N GLN A 189 -0.89 5.93 12.98
CA GLN A 189 -0.19 5.85 11.68
C GLN A 189 -0.96 6.58 10.58
N ALA A 190 -2.28 6.35 10.51
CA ALA A 190 -3.12 7.03 9.54
C ALA A 190 -3.07 8.56 9.71
N ARG A 191 -3.08 9.08 10.96
CA ARG A 191 -2.95 10.53 11.24
C ARG A 191 -1.62 11.12 10.76
N ARG A 192 -0.52 10.34 10.84
CA ARG A 192 0.82 10.84 10.45
C ARG A 192 1.04 10.85 8.94
N LEU A 193 0.40 9.94 8.20
CA LEU A 193 0.73 9.69 6.80
C LEU A 193 -0.37 10.10 5.80
N ALA A 194 -1.63 10.15 6.22
CA ALA A 194 -2.73 10.34 5.29
C ALA A 194 -2.85 11.76 4.73
N GLY A 195 -3.07 11.85 3.42
CA GLY A 195 -3.67 13.02 2.79
C GLY A 195 -5.19 12.87 2.70
N ASP A 196 -5.68 11.69 2.32
CA ASP A 196 -7.09 11.32 2.37
C ASP A 196 -7.29 9.95 2.99
N ILE A 197 -8.48 9.74 3.58
CA ILE A 197 -8.90 8.50 4.21
C ILE A 197 -10.02 7.89 3.38
N VAL A 198 -9.93 6.58 3.17
CA VAL A 198 -11.01 5.72 2.70
C VAL A 198 -11.34 4.76 3.84
N PHE A 199 -12.44 5.02 4.53
CA PHE A 199 -12.87 4.19 5.66
C PHE A 199 -13.73 3.03 5.17
N LEU A 200 -13.30 1.81 5.49
CA LEU A 200 -13.94 0.57 5.10
C LEU A 200 -14.49 -0.16 6.32
N ALA A 201 -15.73 -0.62 6.26
CA ALA A 201 -16.32 -1.54 7.23
C ALA A 201 -17.20 -2.56 6.50
N ARG A 202 -17.14 -3.83 6.91
CA ARG A 202 -18.00 -4.91 6.37
C ARG A 202 -18.03 -4.98 4.84
N GLY A 203 -16.89 -4.81 4.20
CA GLY A 203 -16.74 -4.87 2.74
C GLY A 203 -17.31 -3.66 1.98
N ARG A 204 -17.68 -2.58 2.67
CA ARG A 204 -18.22 -1.36 2.07
C ARG A 204 -17.34 -0.15 2.33
N LEU A 205 -17.32 0.77 1.40
CA LEU A 205 -16.79 2.09 1.60
C LEU A 205 -17.84 2.90 2.38
N ILE A 206 -17.55 3.21 3.63
CA ILE A 206 -18.47 3.93 4.53
C ILE A 206 -18.28 5.42 4.40
N GLU A 207 -17.01 5.88 4.39
CA GLU A 207 -16.69 7.30 4.31
C GLU A 207 -15.39 7.52 3.55
N ARG A 208 -15.34 8.60 2.78
CA ARG A 208 -14.11 9.13 2.21
C ARG A 208 -14.01 10.62 2.49
N ALA A 209 -12.90 11.04 3.08
CA ALA A 209 -12.67 12.44 3.40
C ALA A 209 -11.17 12.78 3.39
N ALA A 210 -10.83 14.06 3.29
CA ALA A 210 -9.50 14.54 3.61
C ALA A 210 -9.15 14.16 5.05
N ALA A 211 -7.89 13.79 5.31
CA ALA A 211 -7.46 13.30 6.62
C ALA A 211 -7.81 14.29 7.75
N ALA A 212 -7.57 15.58 7.53
CA ALA A 212 -7.90 16.61 8.52
C ALA A 212 -9.39 16.58 8.92
N THR A 213 -10.29 16.46 7.94
CA THR A 213 -11.75 16.38 8.19
C THR A 213 -12.13 15.08 8.84
N PHE A 214 -11.64 13.95 8.33
CA PHE A 214 -11.97 12.62 8.86
C PHE A 214 -11.66 12.49 10.36
N PHE A 215 -10.49 12.99 10.78
CA PHE A 215 -10.06 12.85 12.17
C PHE A 215 -10.64 13.88 13.14
N THR A 216 -11.25 14.96 12.65
CA THR A 216 -11.84 16.01 13.51
C THR A 216 -13.35 16.00 13.51
N ALA A 217 -13.96 15.70 12.36
CA ALA A 217 -15.40 15.74 12.14
C ALA A 217 -15.82 14.64 11.14
N PRO A 218 -15.73 13.33 11.54
CA PRO A 218 -16.19 12.24 10.70
C PRO A 218 -17.68 12.39 10.39
N ALA A 219 -18.06 12.15 9.13
CA ALA A 219 -19.41 12.35 8.65
C ALA A 219 -20.35 11.20 9.04
N THR A 220 -19.79 9.99 9.33
CA THR A 220 -20.59 8.80 9.65
C THR A 220 -20.43 8.37 11.11
N SER A 221 -21.50 7.79 11.67
CA SER A 221 -21.49 7.24 13.03
C SER A 221 -20.48 6.12 13.19
N GLU A 222 -20.30 5.30 12.14
CA GLU A 222 -19.34 4.20 12.12
C GLU A 222 -17.88 4.70 12.17
N ALA A 223 -17.55 5.74 11.39
CA ALA A 223 -16.23 6.35 11.45
C ALA A 223 -15.97 6.99 12.81
N ALA A 224 -16.97 7.71 13.37
CA ALA A 224 -16.87 8.29 14.70
C ALA A 224 -16.67 7.22 15.79
N ALA A 225 -17.41 6.12 15.74
CA ALA A 225 -17.26 4.99 16.67
C ALA A 225 -15.86 4.37 16.56
N PHE A 226 -15.40 4.10 15.33
CA PHE A 226 -14.07 3.55 15.10
C PHE A 226 -12.95 4.45 15.67
N LEU A 227 -13.05 5.76 15.49
CA LEU A 227 -12.05 6.71 16.00
C LEU A 227 -12.02 6.80 17.54
N ARG A 228 -13.13 6.48 18.22
CA ARG A 228 -13.17 6.35 19.69
C ARG A 228 -12.66 5.01 20.20
N GLY A 229 -12.39 4.05 19.31
CA GLY A 229 -12.03 2.68 19.70
C GLY A 229 -13.23 1.77 19.99
N ASP A 230 -14.43 2.19 19.64
CA ASP A 230 -15.65 1.37 19.79
C ASP A 230 -15.64 0.23 18.76
N LEU A 231 -16.30 -0.88 19.10
CA LEU A 231 -16.47 -2.00 18.16
C LEU A 231 -17.41 -1.59 17.03
N VAL A 232 -16.91 -1.57 15.81
CA VAL A 232 -17.71 -1.41 14.59
C VAL A 232 -18.11 -2.81 14.11
N LEU A 233 -19.25 -3.30 14.61
CA LEU A 233 -19.80 -4.61 14.28
C LEU A 233 -20.58 -4.59 12.96
#